data_a53805d9dbb88bf8ead9b8504835745c
#
_entry.id   a53805d9dbb88bf8ead9b8504835745c
#
_cell.length_a   1.000
_cell.length_b   1.000
_cell.length_c   1.000
_cell.angle_alpha   90.00
_cell.angle_beta   90.00
_cell.angle_gamma   90.00
#
_symmetry.space_group_name_H-M   'P 1'
#
loop_
_entity.id
_entity.type
_entity.pdbx_description
1 polymer ?
#
loop_
_entity_poly.entity_id
_entity_poly.type
_entity_poly.pdbx_seq_one_letter_code
_entity_poly.pdbx_strand_id
1 'polypeptide(L)'
;MSTIDLNCDMGEGVGNDSLIMPYISSCSIACGGHAGDQNSVVETLLLAKKHGVKVGAHPAYPDPQNFGRKSMSLSKQELKQHLKKQLLLFMECCTQTKSSIHHIKPHGALYNDMFQDKIPTLVFVDLIKELLPEVIIYCAPGSLLEKESQKVGLKIMREGFMDRAYNSDATLRSRSVEGAVLTNFDQIGQQLISIVTKKQLSTKADKTIDFNVQTLCLHGDNPKAVAIIKHVHQLLKTHGIDIH
;
A
#
# COMPACT_ATOMS: atom_id res chain seq x y z
N MET A 1 -23.61 -5.24 -6.62
CA MET A 1 -22.88 -3.95 -6.76
C MET A 1 -21.40 -4.28 -6.72
N SER A 2 -20.59 -3.60 -7.52
CA SER A 2 -19.12 -3.77 -7.44
C SER A 2 -18.63 -3.03 -6.21
N THR A 3 -17.65 -3.61 -5.52
CA THR A 3 -17.04 -3.00 -4.33
C THR A 3 -15.53 -2.96 -4.50
N ILE A 4 -14.86 -1.98 -3.90
CA ILE A 4 -13.42 -1.84 -3.92
C ILE A 4 -12.93 -1.25 -2.60
N ASP A 5 -11.81 -1.75 -2.08
CA ASP A 5 -11.09 -1.09 -1.00
C ASP A 5 -10.21 0.02 -1.58
N LEU A 6 -10.31 1.23 -0.99
CA LEU A 6 -9.41 2.34 -1.28
C LEU A 6 -8.44 2.50 -0.12
N ASN A 7 -7.15 2.37 -0.41
CA ASN A 7 -6.12 2.56 0.61
C ASN A 7 -5.21 3.75 0.30
N CYS A 8 -4.58 4.27 1.34
CA CYS A 8 -3.57 5.31 1.24
C CYS A 8 -2.47 5.09 2.28
N ASP A 9 -1.24 5.49 1.92
CA ASP A 9 -0.11 5.49 2.84
C ASP A 9 -0.19 6.73 3.72
N MET A 10 -0.10 6.56 5.04
CA MET A 10 -0.37 7.56 6.06
C MET A 10 0.72 7.59 7.13
N GLY A 11 0.76 8.66 7.94
CA GLY A 11 1.77 8.81 8.99
C GLY A 11 3.16 9.07 8.44
N GLU A 12 3.27 9.53 7.20
CA GLU A 12 4.53 9.78 6.50
C GLU A 12 5.04 11.22 6.64
N GLY A 13 4.36 12.07 7.44
CA GLY A 13 4.75 13.46 7.66
C GLY A 13 4.42 14.41 6.51
N VAL A 14 3.58 14.00 5.56
CA VAL A 14 3.17 14.80 4.39
C VAL A 14 2.13 15.88 4.76
N GLY A 15 1.40 15.68 5.86
CA GLY A 15 0.40 16.64 6.37
C GLY A 15 -0.98 16.56 5.71
N ASN A 16 -1.25 15.55 4.90
CA ASN A 16 -2.51 15.37 4.19
C ASN A 16 -3.47 14.36 4.84
N ASP A 17 -3.04 13.66 5.90
CA ASP A 17 -3.75 12.52 6.47
C ASP A 17 -5.19 12.85 6.85
N SER A 18 -5.42 13.97 7.56
CA SER A 18 -6.76 14.40 7.97
C SER A 18 -7.69 14.79 6.81
N LEU A 19 -7.12 15.17 5.67
CA LEU A 19 -7.87 15.56 4.46
C LEU A 19 -8.21 14.36 3.57
N ILE A 20 -7.43 13.28 3.64
CA ILE A 20 -7.60 12.07 2.83
C ILE A 20 -8.43 11.01 3.60
N MET A 21 -8.22 10.87 4.91
CA MET A 21 -8.83 9.84 5.75
C MET A 21 -10.36 9.68 5.57
N PRO A 22 -11.17 10.75 5.39
CA PRO A 22 -12.62 10.62 5.17
C PRO A 22 -13.04 9.92 3.88
N TYR A 23 -12.12 9.67 2.94
CA TYR A 23 -12.42 9.18 1.59
C TYR A 23 -11.86 7.78 1.31
N ILE A 24 -11.22 7.14 2.28
CA ILE A 24 -10.58 5.83 2.14
C ILE A 24 -11.22 4.80 3.09
N SER A 25 -11.06 3.52 2.79
CA SER A 25 -11.56 2.41 3.61
C SER A 25 -10.46 1.73 4.41
N SER A 26 -9.20 1.86 3.99
CA SER A 26 -8.06 1.35 4.72
C SER A 26 -6.84 2.28 4.58
N CYS A 27 -5.89 2.20 5.51
CA CYS A 27 -4.65 2.96 5.44
C CYS A 27 -3.46 2.15 5.96
N SER A 28 -2.30 2.31 5.31
CA SER A 28 -1.04 1.71 5.70
C SER A 28 -0.19 2.75 6.40
N ILE A 29 0.12 2.53 7.68
CA ILE A 29 0.72 3.56 8.54
C ILE A 29 2.24 3.32 8.64
N ALA A 30 3.03 4.32 8.29
CA ALA A 30 4.48 4.32 8.43
C ALA A 30 4.89 4.06 9.88
N CYS A 31 5.81 3.11 10.10
CA CYS A 31 6.14 2.61 11.42
C CYS A 31 7.64 2.66 11.74
N GLY A 32 8.34 3.69 11.25
CA GLY A 32 9.71 4.02 11.63
C GLY A 32 10.81 3.48 10.71
N GLY A 33 10.47 2.91 9.56
CA GLY A 33 11.46 2.48 8.56
C GLY A 33 11.91 3.62 7.65
N HIS A 34 10.97 4.18 6.93
CA HIS A 34 11.17 5.31 6.02
C HIS A 34 10.66 6.63 6.59
N ALA A 35 9.63 6.56 7.41
CA ALA A 35 8.97 7.67 8.09
C ALA A 35 8.25 7.14 9.35
N GLY A 36 7.73 8.06 10.15
CA GLY A 36 6.93 7.77 11.32
C GLY A 36 7.74 7.45 12.56
N ASP A 37 7.11 7.65 13.70
CA ASP A 37 7.56 7.30 15.04
C ASP A 37 6.36 6.90 15.89
N GLN A 38 6.56 6.60 17.18
CA GLN A 38 5.47 6.19 18.07
C GLN A 38 4.34 7.23 18.11
N ASN A 39 4.65 8.52 18.15
CA ASN A 39 3.65 9.58 18.26
C ASN A 39 2.81 9.67 16.98
N SER A 40 3.45 9.74 15.82
CA SER A 40 2.77 9.80 14.52
C SER A 40 1.91 8.56 14.25
N VAL A 41 2.39 7.36 14.66
CA VAL A 41 1.59 6.12 14.55
C VAL A 41 0.33 6.22 15.42
N VAL A 42 0.45 6.63 16.68
CA VAL A 42 -0.69 6.78 17.58
C VAL A 42 -1.68 7.83 17.08
N GLU A 43 -1.21 8.98 16.63
CA GLU A 43 -2.05 10.04 16.05
C GLU A 43 -2.83 9.54 14.83
N THR A 44 -2.15 8.84 13.92
CA THR A 44 -2.78 8.30 12.70
C THR A 44 -3.78 7.18 13.03
N LEU A 45 -3.48 6.30 13.99
CA LEU A 45 -4.41 5.27 14.46
C LEU A 45 -5.68 5.89 15.05
N LEU A 46 -5.57 6.93 15.87
CA LEU A 46 -6.72 7.65 16.43
C LEU A 46 -7.54 8.36 15.37
N LEU A 47 -6.87 8.94 14.37
CA LEU A 47 -7.54 9.56 13.22
C LEU A 47 -8.31 8.50 12.39
N ALA A 48 -7.68 7.36 12.08
CA ALA A 48 -8.34 6.26 11.38
C ALA A 48 -9.54 5.73 12.15
N LYS A 49 -9.41 5.55 13.46
CA LYS A 49 -10.52 5.13 14.33
C LYS A 49 -11.70 6.10 14.30
N LYS A 50 -11.45 7.41 14.28
CA LYS A 50 -12.49 8.45 14.18
C LYS A 50 -13.29 8.33 12.89
N HIS A 51 -12.67 7.87 11.80
CA HIS A 51 -13.29 7.75 10.48
C HIS A 51 -13.72 6.31 10.14
N GLY A 52 -13.51 5.35 11.04
CA GLY A 52 -13.85 3.93 10.79
C GLY A 52 -12.98 3.26 9.73
N VAL A 53 -11.77 3.79 9.49
CA VAL A 53 -10.81 3.29 8.49
C VAL A 53 -10.03 2.10 9.06
N LYS A 54 -9.90 1.03 8.29
CA LYS A 54 -9.09 -0.14 8.63
C LYS A 54 -7.61 0.23 8.59
N VAL A 55 -6.83 -0.25 9.55
CA VAL A 55 -5.42 0.13 9.67
C VAL A 55 -4.47 -1.03 9.45
N GLY A 56 -3.34 -0.76 8.83
CA GLY A 56 -2.25 -1.71 8.63
C GLY A 56 -0.88 -1.09 8.86
N ALA A 57 0.12 -1.95 9.10
CA ALA A 57 1.51 -1.53 9.19
C ALA A 57 2.14 -1.33 7.80
N HIS A 58 2.99 -0.31 7.68
CA HIS A 58 3.72 0.02 6.45
C HIS A 58 5.24 -0.06 6.62
N PRO A 59 5.77 -1.29 6.86
CA PRO A 59 7.19 -1.47 7.10
C PRO A 59 8.01 -1.28 5.83
N ALA A 60 9.22 -0.71 5.99
CA ALA A 60 10.13 -0.34 4.92
C ALA A 60 11.56 -0.82 5.19
N TYR A 61 12.41 -0.69 4.19
CA TYR A 61 13.85 -0.62 4.45
C TYR A 61 14.18 0.53 5.41
N PRO A 62 15.22 0.41 6.26
CA PRO A 62 15.63 1.46 7.20
C PRO A 62 16.37 2.60 6.47
N ASP A 63 15.67 3.32 5.63
CA ASP A 63 16.21 4.37 4.74
C ASP A 63 15.36 5.66 4.78
N PRO A 64 15.33 6.37 5.92
CA PRO A 64 14.56 7.61 6.02
C PRO A 64 15.09 8.72 5.09
N GLN A 65 16.38 8.72 4.78
CA GLN A 65 17.00 9.73 3.92
C GLN A 65 16.47 9.69 2.47
N ASN A 66 16.14 8.49 1.96
CA ASN A 66 15.57 8.32 0.62
C ASN A 66 14.10 7.89 0.68
N PHE A 67 13.45 8.11 1.83
CA PHE A 67 12.05 7.75 2.02
C PHE A 67 11.75 6.28 1.71
N GLY A 68 12.66 5.36 2.04
CA GLY A 68 12.52 3.93 1.78
C GLY A 68 12.45 3.53 0.30
N ARG A 69 12.87 4.42 -0.62
CA ARG A 69 12.73 4.22 -2.08
C ARG A 69 13.96 3.70 -2.78
N LYS A 70 15.03 3.44 -2.03
CA LYS A 70 16.23 2.76 -2.55
C LYS A 70 16.28 1.34 -2.04
N SER A 71 16.54 0.39 -2.95
CA SER A 71 16.80 -1.00 -2.60
C SER A 71 18.06 -1.10 -1.76
N MET A 72 18.02 -1.95 -0.73
CA MET A 72 19.15 -2.14 0.20
C MET A 72 19.59 -3.60 0.21
N SER A 73 20.90 -3.81 0.13
CA SER A 73 21.51 -5.13 0.30
C SER A 73 21.79 -5.36 1.78
N LEU A 74 20.80 -5.88 2.50
CA LEU A 74 20.92 -6.29 3.89
C LEU A 74 21.03 -7.81 4.01
N SER A 75 21.75 -8.29 5.02
CA SER A 75 21.67 -9.70 5.38
C SER A 75 20.23 -10.06 5.84
N LYS A 76 19.87 -11.35 5.74
CA LYS A 76 18.56 -11.83 6.20
C LYS A 76 18.29 -11.45 7.67
N GLN A 77 19.31 -11.53 8.51
CA GLN A 77 19.22 -11.22 9.94
C GLN A 77 18.98 -9.73 10.18
N GLU A 78 19.73 -8.86 9.51
CA GLU A 78 19.55 -7.40 9.62
C GLU A 78 18.16 -6.99 9.14
N LEU A 79 17.75 -7.48 7.96
CA LEU A 79 16.42 -7.17 7.43
C LEU A 79 15.31 -7.63 8.39
N LYS A 80 15.42 -8.88 8.91
CA LYS A 80 14.45 -9.40 9.89
C LYS A 80 14.39 -8.54 11.15
N GLN A 81 15.53 -8.10 11.67
CA GLN A 81 15.59 -7.25 12.86
C GLN A 81 14.94 -5.88 12.61
N HIS A 82 15.23 -5.23 11.50
CA HIS A 82 14.64 -3.93 11.15
C HIS A 82 13.12 -4.02 10.95
N LEU A 83 12.64 -5.02 10.24
CA LEU A 83 11.21 -5.22 10.03
C LEU A 83 10.49 -5.58 11.34
N LYS A 84 11.09 -6.47 12.15
CA LYS A 84 10.53 -6.86 13.46
C LYS A 84 10.38 -5.67 14.39
N LYS A 85 11.38 -4.78 14.47
CA LYS A 85 11.31 -3.54 15.27
C LYS A 85 10.14 -2.66 14.86
N GLN A 86 9.93 -2.46 13.56
CA GLN A 86 8.84 -1.65 13.00
C GLN A 86 7.47 -2.26 13.33
N LEU A 87 7.32 -3.58 13.12
CA LEU A 87 6.07 -4.27 13.40
C LEU A 87 5.74 -4.27 14.89
N LEU A 88 6.73 -4.48 15.78
CA LEU A 88 6.52 -4.44 17.24
C LEU A 88 6.09 -3.05 17.68
N LEU A 89 6.72 -1.98 17.19
CA LEU A 89 6.28 -0.60 17.45
C LEU A 89 4.82 -0.39 17.04
N PHE A 90 4.44 -0.82 15.85
CA PHE A 90 3.07 -0.67 15.36
C PHE A 90 2.07 -1.47 16.22
N MET A 91 2.40 -2.72 16.57
CA MET A 91 1.57 -3.58 17.42
C MET A 91 1.36 -2.95 18.82
N GLU A 92 2.41 -2.38 19.41
CA GLU A 92 2.33 -1.67 20.69
C GLU A 92 1.39 -0.47 20.62
N CYS A 93 1.53 0.38 19.58
CA CYS A 93 0.65 1.51 19.35
C CYS A 93 -0.82 1.07 19.11
N CYS A 94 -1.04 -0.03 18.40
CA CYS A 94 -2.37 -0.61 18.21
C CYS A 94 -2.98 -1.06 19.53
N THR A 95 -2.18 -1.68 20.42
CA THR A 95 -2.63 -2.07 21.74
C THR A 95 -3.02 -0.85 22.58
N GLN A 96 -2.18 0.20 22.57
CA GLN A 96 -2.42 1.46 23.28
C GLN A 96 -3.72 2.15 22.83
N THR A 97 -3.98 2.19 21.52
CA THR A 97 -5.16 2.84 20.94
C THR A 97 -6.40 1.95 20.83
N LYS A 98 -6.26 0.66 21.21
CA LYS A 98 -7.29 -0.39 21.03
C LYS A 98 -7.74 -0.47 19.57
N SER A 99 -6.78 -0.48 18.64
CA SER A 99 -7.00 -0.64 17.22
C SER A 99 -6.69 -2.08 16.78
N SER A 100 -7.48 -2.63 15.86
CA SER A 100 -7.23 -3.96 15.29
C SER A 100 -6.39 -3.85 14.03
N ILE A 101 -5.35 -4.67 13.90
CA ILE A 101 -4.50 -4.71 12.71
C ILE A 101 -5.23 -5.47 11.62
N HIS A 102 -5.55 -4.82 10.52
CA HIS A 102 -6.24 -5.41 9.39
C HIS A 102 -5.27 -6.00 8.36
N HIS A 103 -4.22 -5.26 8.01
CA HIS A 103 -3.29 -5.66 6.95
C HIS A 103 -1.85 -5.23 7.24
N ILE A 104 -0.94 -5.74 6.42
CA ILE A 104 0.44 -5.26 6.32
C ILE A 104 0.77 -5.04 4.87
N LYS A 105 1.35 -3.89 4.55
CA LYS A 105 1.81 -3.53 3.23
C LYS A 105 3.27 -3.07 3.29
N PRO A 106 4.23 -3.75 2.62
CA PRO A 106 5.59 -3.24 2.51
C PRO A 106 5.60 -1.89 1.80
N HIS A 107 6.53 -1.00 2.18
CA HIS A 107 6.69 0.31 1.55
C HIS A 107 7.77 0.34 0.47
N GLY A 108 7.57 1.16 -0.53
CA GLY A 108 8.59 1.67 -1.44
C GLY A 108 9.44 0.62 -2.14
N ALA A 109 10.77 0.70 -1.99
CA ALA A 109 11.68 -0.25 -2.62
C ALA A 109 11.48 -1.68 -2.11
N LEU A 110 11.18 -1.86 -0.83
CA LEU A 110 10.89 -3.18 -0.26
C LEU A 110 9.70 -3.86 -0.94
N TYR A 111 8.62 -3.11 -1.20
CA TYR A 111 7.46 -3.61 -1.96
C TYR A 111 7.83 -4.03 -3.37
N ASN A 112 8.62 -3.19 -4.07
CA ASN A 112 9.01 -3.45 -5.45
C ASN A 112 9.99 -4.63 -5.56
N ASP A 113 10.97 -4.73 -4.66
CA ASP A 113 11.94 -5.83 -4.64
C ASP A 113 11.24 -7.17 -4.40
N MET A 114 10.21 -7.21 -3.53
CA MET A 114 9.41 -8.41 -3.28
C MET A 114 8.55 -8.86 -4.47
N PHE A 115 8.54 -8.11 -5.56
CA PHE A 115 7.92 -8.59 -6.78
C PHE A 115 8.65 -9.82 -7.34
N GLN A 116 9.99 -9.86 -7.23
CA GLN A 116 10.83 -10.94 -7.78
C GLN A 116 11.98 -11.42 -6.86
N ASP A 117 12.39 -10.63 -5.85
CA ASP A 117 13.54 -10.96 -5.03
C ASP A 117 13.17 -11.88 -3.88
N LYS A 118 13.83 -13.03 -3.85
CA LYS A 118 13.55 -14.13 -2.93
C LYS A 118 13.91 -13.80 -1.47
N ILE A 119 15.05 -13.12 -1.26
CA ILE A 119 15.54 -12.88 0.11
C ILE A 119 14.59 -11.99 0.90
N PRO A 120 14.26 -10.74 0.47
CA PRO A 120 13.35 -9.90 1.23
C PRO A 120 11.96 -10.53 1.36
N THR A 121 11.48 -11.22 0.32
CA THR A 121 10.18 -11.87 0.33
C THR A 121 10.09 -12.95 1.43
N LEU A 122 11.04 -13.89 1.48
CA LEU A 122 11.00 -14.96 2.46
C LEU A 122 11.18 -14.45 3.89
N VAL A 123 12.11 -13.48 4.11
CA VAL A 123 12.28 -12.86 5.42
C VAL A 123 10.99 -12.21 5.90
N PHE A 124 10.31 -11.50 5.01
CA PHE A 124 9.04 -10.83 5.33
C PHE A 124 7.93 -11.85 5.63
N VAL A 125 7.71 -12.84 4.75
CA VAL A 125 6.67 -13.85 4.91
C VAL A 125 6.87 -14.66 6.19
N ASP A 126 8.10 -15.10 6.48
CA ASP A 126 8.41 -15.84 7.71
C ASP A 126 8.12 -14.99 8.95
N LEU A 127 8.50 -13.70 8.92
CA LEU A 127 8.26 -12.80 10.03
C LEU A 127 6.76 -12.52 10.26
N ILE A 128 5.98 -12.32 9.19
CA ILE A 128 4.53 -12.13 9.32
C ILE A 128 3.86 -13.39 9.86
N LYS A 129 4.25 -14.56 9.38
CA LYS A 129 3.73 -15.83 9.88
C LYS A 129 4.06 -16.05 11.37
N GLU A 130 5.25 -15.60 11.82
CA GLU A 130 5.67 -15.65 13.21
C GLU A 130 4.83 -14.73 14.12
N LEU A 131 4.61 -13.47 13.70
CA LEU A 131 4.05 -12.42 14.56
C LEU A 131 2.54 -12.20 14.38
N LEU A 132 2.03 -12.31 13.16
CA LEU A 132 0.69 -11.88 12.77
C LEU A 132 0.08 -12.84 11.72
N PRO A 133 -0.11 -14.12 12.02
CA PRO A 133 -0.51 -15.16 11.03
C PRO A 133 -1.90 -14.93 10.42
N GLU A 134 -2.76 -14.17 11.07
CA GLU A 134 -4.13 -13.92 10.61
C GLU A 134 -4.30 -12.63 9.81
N VAL A 135 -3.25 -11.80 9.73
CA VAL A 135 -3.30 -10.51 9.04
C VAL A 135 -3.33 -10.70 7.52
N ILE A 136 -3.90 -9.74 6.81
CA ILE A 136 -3.91 -9.71 5.34
C ILE A 136 -2.61 -9.05 4.85
N ILE A 137 -1.97 -9.61 3.85
CA ILE A 137 -0.83 -8.97 3.16
C ILE A 137 -1.34 -8.28 1.89
N TYR A 138 -1.11 -6.98 1.77
CA TYR A 138 -1.31 -6.26 0.52
C TYR A 138 -0.08 -6.43 -0.37
N CYS A 139 -0.28 -6.93 -1.59
CA CYS A 139 0.81 -7.26 -2.51
C CYS A 139 0.41 -7.04 -3.97
N ALA A 140 1.41 -6.80 -4.83
CA ALA A 140 1.19 -6.68 -6.26
C ALA A 140 0.73 -8.01 -6.88
N PRO A 141 -0.25 -8.01 -7.81
CA PRO A 141 -0.64 -9.21 -8.54
C PRO A 141 0.55 -9.86 -9.26
N GLY A 142 0.67 -11.17 -9.14
CA GLY A 142 1.74 -11.95 -9.79
C GLY A 142 3.10 -11.89 -9.11
N SER A 143 3.24 -11.10 -8.04
CA SER A 143 4.50 -10.96 -7.29
C SER A 143 4.94 -12.26 -6.61
N LEU A 144 6.24 -12.32 -6.29
CA LEU A 144 6.76 -13.41 -5.46
C LEU A 144 6.18 -13.36 -4.05
N LEU A 145 5.92 -12.15 -3.52
CA LEU A 145 5.25 -11.97 -2.23
C LEU A 145 3.88 -12.62 -2.20
N GLU A 146 3.06 -12.45 -3.25
CA GLU A 146 1.77 -13.13 -3.36
C GLU A 146 1.94 -14.65 -3.31
N LYS A 147 2.83 -15.19 -4.15
CA LYS A 147 3.06 -16.64 -4.27
C LYS A 147 3.56 -17.27 -2.99
N GLU A 148 4.55 -16.67 -2.34
CA GLU A 148 5.14 -17.22 -1.12
C GLU A 148 4.19 -17.07 0.08
N SER A 149 3.43 -15.98 0.17
CA SER A 149 2.40 -15.80 1.22
C SER A 149 1.32 -16.87 1.12
N GLN A 150 0.80 -17.14 -0.08
CA GLN A 150 -0.20 -18.19 -0.31
C GLN A 150 0.31 -19.59 0.01
N LYS A 151 1.57 -19.91 -0.32
CA LYS A 151 2.17 -21.23 -0.01
C LYS A 151 2.17 -21.56 1.49
N VAL A 152 2.31 -20.54 2.34
CA VAL A 152 2.35 -20.72 3.79
C VAL A 152 0.99 -20.47 4.47
N GLY A 153 -0.06 -20.24 3.68
CA GLY A 153 -1.44 -20.07 4.15
C GLY A 153 -1.78 -18.67 4.68
N LEU A 154 -0.96 -17.65 4.40
CA LEU A 154 -1.28 -16.26 4.76
C LEU A 154 -2.33 -15.69 3.80
N LYS A 155 -3.21 -14.86 4.35
CA LYS A 155 -4.24 -14.15 3.59
C LYS A 155 -3.59 -13.02 2.77
N ILE A 156 -4.07 -12.81 1.54
CA ILE A 156 -3.58 -11.72 0.68
C ILE A 156 -4.75 -10.90 0.12
N MET A 157 -4.47 -9.63 -0.16
CA MET A 157 -5.25 -8.80 -1.06
C MET A 157 -4.31 -8.25 -2.14
N ARG A 158 -4.69 -8.48 -3.40
CA ARG A 158 -3.96 -7.92 -4.54
C ARG A 158 -4.21 -6.42 -4.61
N GLU A 159 -3.13 -5.66 -4.68
CA GLU A 159 -3.15 -4.22 -4.71
C GLU A 159 -2.81 -3.67 -6.09
N GLY A 160 -3.57 -2.65 -6.51
CA GLY A 160 -3.23 -1.79 -7.63
C GLY A 160 -3.04 -0.34 -7.18
N PHE A 161 -2.45 0.48 -8.05
CA PHE A 161 -2.20 1.89 -7.77
C PHE A 161 -2.93 2.75 -8.80
N MET A 162 -3.80 3.64 -8.33
CA MET A 162 -4.59 4.49 -9.23
C MET A 162 -3.78 5.65 -9.82
N ASP A 163 -2.74 6.08 -9.12
CA ASP A 163 -1.89 7.23 -9.49
C ASP A 163 -0.53 6.83 -10.07
N ARG A 164 -0.35 5.58 -10.51
CA ARG A 164 0.90 5.08 -11.07
C ARG A 164 0.72 4.49 -12.45
N ALA A 165 1.72 4.72 -13.30
CA ALA A 165 1.82 4.05 -14.60
C ALA A 165 2.52 2.69 -14.45
N TYR A 166 2.18 1.76 -15.34
CA TYR A 166 2.65 0.37 -15.32
C TYR A 166 3.43 0.00 -16.57
N ASN A 167 4.36 -0.92 -16.41
CA ASN A 167 5.05 -1.63 -17.48
C ASN A 167 4.15 -2.77 -18.01
N SER A 168 4.55 -3.38 -19.13
CA SER A 168 3.79 -4.46 -19.77
C SER A 168 3.70 -5.76 -18.95
N ASP A 169 4.54 -5.92 -17.94
CA ASP A 169 4.59 -7.03 -17.00
C ASP A 169 3.83 -6.75 -15.68
N ALA A 170 3.01 -5.71 -15.65
CA ALA A 170 2.29 -5.22 -14.46
C ALA A 170 3.16 -4.68 -13.33
N THR A 171 4.46 -4.50 -13.52
CA THR A 171 5.31 -3.80 -12.56
C THR A 171 5.11 -2.29 -12.65
N LEU A 172 5.32 -1.58 -11.53
CA LEU A 172 5.26 -0.13 -11.52
C LEU A 172 6.43 0.48 -12.30
N ARG A 173 6.17 1.50 -13.10
CA ARG A 173 7.27 2.28 -13.71
C ARG A 173 8.05 3.01 -12.62
N SER A 174 9.39 3.07 -12.80
CA SER A 174 10.25 3.83 -11.88
C SER A 174 9.79 5.28 -11.78
N ARG A 175 9.71 5.82 -10.57
CA ARG A 175 9.34 7.23 -10.33
C ARG A 175 10.30 8.24 -10.97
N SER A 176 11.53 7.81 -11.32
CA SER A 176 12.50 8.64 -12.04
C SER A 176 12.15 8.85 -13.53
N VAL A 177 11.19 8.07 -14.06
CA VAL A 177 10.75 8.19 -15.44
C VAL A 177 9.56 9.14 -15.52
N GLU A 178 9.59 10.07 -16.46
CA GLU A 178 8.49 11.01 -16.72
C GLU A 178 7.16 10.24 -16.98
N GLY A 179 6.09 10.73 -16.38
CA GLY A 179 4.75 10.13 -16.48
C GLY A 179 4.59 8.81 -15.72
N ALA A 180 5.52 8.45 -14.82
CA ALA A 180 5.37 7.31 -13.93
C ALA A 180 4.37 7.55 -12.80
N VAL A 181 4.25 8.80 -12.35
CA VAL A 181 3.23 9.27 -11.40
C VAL A 181 2.16 10.02 -12.17
N LEU A 182 0.91 9.58 -12.05
CA LEU A 182 -0.22 10.20 -12.71
C LEU A 182 -0.78 11.33 -11.84
N THR A 183 -1.02 12.50 -12.45
CA THR A 183 -1.61 13.68 -11.79
C THR A 183 -2.80 14.24 -12.58
N ASN A 184 -3.10 13.66 -13.73
CA ASN A 184 -4.26 14.01 -14.55
C ASN A 184 -5.48 13.21 -14.09
N PHE A 185 -6.57 13.91 -13.75
CA PHE A 185 -7.78 13.30 -13.19
C PHE A 185 -8.47 12.35 -14.16
N ASP A 186 -8.51 12.68 -15.46
CA ASP A 186 -9.16 11.84 -16.47
C ASP A 186 -8.40 10.52 -16.65
N GLN A 187 -7.07 10.57 -16.68
CA GLN A 187 -6.24 9.37 -16.77
C GLN A 187 -6.41 8.46 -15.54
N ILE A 188 -6.40 9.05 -14.35
CA ILE A 188 -6.60 8.32 -13.09
C ILE A 188 -8.00 7.72 -13.07
N GLY A 189 -9.02 8.48 -13.44
CA GLY A 189 -10.40 8.01 -13.49
C GLY A 189 -10.60 6.87 -14.48
N GLN A 190 -10.05 6.99 -15.69
CA GLN A 190 -10.10 5.93 -16.70
C GLN A 190 -9.41 4.65 -16.24
N GLN A 191 -8.20 4.76 -15.65
CA GLN A 191 -7.47 3.63 -15.08
C GLN A 191 -8.27 2.96 -13.96
N LEU A 192 -8.78 3.73 -13.00
CA LEU A 192 -9.59 3.26 -11.89
C LEU A 192 -10.81 2.48 -12.38
N ILE A 193 -11.64 3.08 -13.24
CA ILE A 193 -12.87 2.45 -13.74
C ILE A 193 -12.54 1.19 -14.54
N SER A 194 -11.50 1.22 -15.38
CA SER A 194 -11.09 0.02 -16.14
C SER A 194 -10.68 -1.12 -15.20
N ILE A 195 -9.89 -0.83 -14.17
CA ILE A 195 -9.47 -1.83 -13.18
C ILE A 195 -10.68 -2.38 -12.42
N VAL A 196 -11.56 -1.53 -11.91
CA VAL A 196 -12.66 -1.97 -11.05
C VAL A 196 -13.74 -2.71 -11.83
N THR A 197 -14.12 -2.22 -13.02
CA THR A 197 -15.27 -2.77 -13.78
C THR A 197 -14.88 -3.85 -14.77
N LYS A 198 -13.73 -3.70 -15.43
CA LYS A 198 -13.26 -4.63 -16.48
C LYS A 198 -12.20 -5.59 -16.01
N LYS A 199 -11.60 -5.37 -14.80
CA LYS A 199 -10.42 -6.09 -14.31
C LYS A 199 -9.24 -6.00 -15.29
N GLN A 200 -9.07 -4.83 -15.90
CA GLN A 200 -8.08 -4.57 -16.94
C GLN A 200 -7.25 -3.32 -16.62
N LEU A 201 -5.99 -3.38 -16.97
CA LEU A 201 -5.04 -2.30 -16.86
C LEU A 201 -4.42 -1.99 -18.22
N SER A 202 -4.46 -0.72 -18.63
CA SER A 202 -3.71 -0.23 -19.79
C SER A 202 -2.29 0.13 -19.37
N THR A 203 -1.30 -0.46 -20.06
CA THR A 203 0.12 -0.19 -19.81
C THR A 203 0.67 0.88 -20.74
N LYS A 204 1.84 1.42 -20.43
CA LYS A 204 2.51 2.43 -21.30
C LYS A 204 2.97 1.88 -22.65
N ALA A 205 2.93 0.57 -22.86
CA ALA A 205 3.19 -0.06 -24.16
C ALA A 205 1.88 -0.26 -24.97
N ASP A 206 0.81 0.46 -24.63
CA ASP A 206 -0.53 0.37 -25.23
C ASP A 206 -1.12 -1.05 -25.25
N LYS A 207 -0.66 -1.88 -24.30
CA LYS A 207 -1.20 -3.21 -24.06
C LYS A 207 -2.21 -3.17 -22.93
N THR A 208 -3.33 -3.84 -23.12
CA THR A 208 -4.29 -4.12 -22.04
C THR A 208 -3.97 -5.50 -21.48
N ILE A 209 -3.85 -5.58 -20.15
CA ILE A 209 -3.58 -6.82 -19.43
C ILE A 209 -4.69 -7.08 -18.40
N ASP A 210 -4.92 -8.35 -18.07
CA ASP A 210 -5.81 -8.72 -16.98
C ASP A 210 -5.21 -8.26 -15.65
N PHE A 211 -5.99 -7.54 -14.86
CA PHE A 211 -5.52 -6.93 -13.62
C PHE A 211 -6.61 -6.96 -12.55
N ASN A 212 -6.69 -8.09 -11.86
CA ASN A 212 -7.69 -8.30 -10.82
C ASN A 212 -7.11 -7.96 -9.45
N VAL A 213 -7.60 -6.87 -8.85
CA VAL A 213 -7.18 -6.38 -7.53
C VAL A 213 -8.39 -6.22 -6.60
N GLN A 214 -8.15 -6.25 -5.30
CA GLN A 214 -9.15 -6.06 -4.26
C GLN A 214 -9.00 -4.70 -3.57
N THR A 215 -7.81 -4.08 -3.63
CA THR A 215 -7.54 -2.76 -3.07
C THR A 215 -6.83 -1.87 -4.08
N LEU A 216 -7.13 -0.58 -4.06
CA LEU A 216 -6.49 0.43 -4.91
C LEU A 216 -5.88 1.53 -4.03
N CYS A 217 -4.58 1.70 -4.19
CA CYS A 217 -3.80 2.68 -3.45
C CYS A 217 -3.74 4.03 -4.17
N LEU A 218 -3.82 5.10 -3.38
CA LEU A 218 -3.37 6.44 -3.70
C LEU A 218 -2.21 6.80 -2.78
N HIS A 219 -1.12 7.30 -3.34
CA HIS A 219 -0.01 7.76 -2.50
C HIS A 219 -0.31 9.14 -1.91
N GLY A 220 -0.18 9.28 -0.57
CA GLY A 220 -0.40 10.53 0.14
C GLY A 220 0.57 11.65 -0.26
N ASP A 221 1.78 11.31 -0.70
CA ASP A 221 2.80 12.24 -1.18
C ASP A 221 2.60 12.71 -2.63
N ASN A 222 1.56 12.27 -3.32
CA ASN A 222 1.19 12.82 -4.63
C ASN A 222 0.81 14.31 -4.44
N PRO A 223 1.38 15.25 -5.22
CA PRO A 223 1.10 16.68 -5.05
C PRO A 223 -0.39 17.06 -5.12
N LYS A 224 -1.19 16.22 -5.75
CA LYS A 224 -2.65 16.41 -5.90
C LYS A 224 -3.47 15.38 -5.12
N ALA A 225 -2.88 14.64 -4.17
CA ALA A 225 -3.53 13.52 -3.48
C ALA A 225 -4.93 13.84 -2.97
N VAL A 226 -5.09 14.96 -2.25
CA VAL A 226 -6.39 15.39 -1.69
C VAL A 226 -7.43 15.64 -2.78
N ALA A 227 -7.05 16.28 -3.87
CA ALA A 227 -7.96 16.55 -4.98
C ALA A 227 -8.30 15.27 -5.76
N ILE A 228 -7.32 14.39 -5.96
CA ILE A 228 -7.50 13.09 -6.63
C ILE A 228 -8.46 12.20 -5.83
N ILE A 229 -8.27 12.06 -4.51
CA ILE A 229 -9.13 11.15 -3.73
C ILE A 229 -10.58 11.63 -3.70
N LYS A 230 -10.82 12.93 -3.62
CA LYS A 230 -12.17 13.51 -3.72
C LYS A 230 -12.82 13.22 -5.07
N HIS A 231 -12.05 13.39 -6.16
CA HIS A 231 -12.51 13.09 -7.52
C HIS A 231 -12.81 11.59 -7.68
N VAL A 232 -11.92 10.71 -7.23
CA VAL A 232 -12.08 9.25 -7.26
C VAL A 232 -13.33 8.83 -6.48
N HIS A 233 -13.51 9.34 -5.28
CA HIS A 233 -14.68 9.05 -4.46
C HIS A 233 -16.00 9.42 -5.16
N GLN A 234 -16.07 10.61 -5.77
CA GLN A 234 -17.23 11.04 -6.55
C GLN A 234 -17.45 10.17 -7.78
N LEU A 235 -16.37 9.81 -8.49
CA LEU A 235 -16.42 8.98 -9.69
C LEU A 235 -16.96 7.57 -9.39
N LEU A 236 -16.47 6.92 -8.32
CA LEU A 236 -16.95 5.61 -7.87
C LEU A 236 -18.44 5.65 -7.53
N LYS A 237 -18.87 6.68 -6.77
CA LYS A 237 -20.27 6.88 -6.44
C LYS A 237 -21.14 7.02 -7.69
N THR A 238 -20.71 7.79 -8.69
CA THR A 238 -21.45 7.97 -9.96
C THR A 238 -21.59 6.66 -10.76
N HIS A 239 -20.62 5.74 -10.60
CA HIS A 239 -20.66 4.43 -11.25
C HIS A 239 -21.33 3.33 -10.40
N GLY A 240 -21.91 3.68 -9.23
CA GLY A 240 -22.55 2.71 -8.34
C GLY A 240 -21.56 1.69 -7.76
N ILE A 241 -20.33 2.11 -7.51
CA ILE A 241 -19.26 1.29 -6.92
C ILE A 241 -19.10 1.71 -5.46
N ASP A 242 -19.28 0.77 -4.54
CA ASP A 242 -19.14 1.00 -3.11
C ASP A 242 -17.68 0.88 -2.65
N ILE A 243 -17.29 1.74 -1.70
CA ILE A 243 -15.99 1.73 -1.01
C ILE A 243 -16.19 1.03 0.33
N HIS A 244 -15.38 0.00 0.64
CA HIS A 244 -15.58 -0.81 1.85
C HIS A 244 -14.28 -1.26 2.52
#